data_6740a631460f294366fda26ad03e26c8
#
_entry.id   6740a631460f294366fda26ad03e26c8
#
_cell.length_a   1.000
_cell.length_b   1.000
_cell.length_c   1.000
_cell.angle_alpha   90.00
_cell.angle_beta   90.00
_cell.angle_gamma   90.00
#
_symmetry.space_group_name_H-M   'P 1'
#
loop_
_entity.id
_entity.type
_entity.pdbx_description
1 polymer ?
#
loop_
_entity_poly.entity_id
_entity_poly.type
_entity_poly.pdbx_seq_one_letter_code
_entity_poly.pdbx_strand_id
1 'polypeptide(L)'
;VILEEGIEMRTLERIVNSMKKELEINGAVVVSGDTKVVPKGSVDKIFINTTGIGEIQKAGISSNNITTEDMIIVSNSIGKHGATIFASREGIELSSNLKSDCASLWPIVEKLIQNDINITALRDATRGGVSAVLNEWAKQSDVCIEIEEKEVPICDEVNGICELLGFEALSLANEGTF
;
A
#
# COMPACT_ATOMS: atom_id res chain seq x y z
N VAL A 1 10.62 -16.41 3.50
CA VAL A 1 9.28 -16.84 3.93
C VAL A 1 9.40 -17.59 5.26
N ILE A 2 8.57 -17.27 6.25
CA ILE A 2 8.48 -17.99 7.51
C ILE A 2 7.12 -18.67 7.57
N LEU A 3 7.11 -19.98 7.72
CA LEU A 3 5.92 -20.83 7.73
C LEU A 3 5.68 -21.39 9.13
N GLU A 4 4.46 -21.37 9.59
CA GLU A 4 4.03 -22.11 10.78
C GLU A 4 3.93 -23.61 10.44
N GLU A 5 4.43 -24.45 11.36
CA GLU A 5 4.25 -25.89 11.27
C GLU A 5 2.76 -26.27 11.18
N GLY A 6 2.42 -27.11 10.20
CA GLY A 6 1.05 -27.55 9.96
C GLY A 6 0.26 -26.73 8.94
N ILE A 7 0.88 -25.71 8.27
CA ILE A 7 0.25 -25.05 7.13
C ILE A 7 -0.03 -26.07 6.01
N GLU A 8 -1.24 -26.06 5.47
CA GLU A 8 -1.63 -26.97 4.40
C GLU A 8 -0.88 -26.65 3.09
N MET A 9 -0.36 -27.66 2.43
CA MET A 9 0.35 -27.52 1.14
C MET A 9 -0.50 -26.78 0.09
N ARG A 10 -1.80 -27.04 0.01
CA ARG A 10 -2.70 -26.33 -0.91
C ARG A 10 -2.76 -24.83 -0.65
N THR A 11 -2.71 -24.44 0.62
CA THR A 11 -2.68 -23.02 1.01
C THR A 11 -1.35 -22.39 0.60
N LEU A 12 -0.24 -23.06 0.84
CA LEU A 12 1.07 -22.59 0.42
C LEU A 12 1.17 -22.46 -1.11
N GLU A 13 0.70 -23.46 -1.87
CA GLU A 13 0.65 -23.41 -3.33
C GLU A 13 -0.17 -22.22 -3.86
N ARG A 14 -1.33 -21.94 -3.26
CA ARG A 14 -2.15 -20.78 -3.62
C ARG A 14 -1.41 -19.45 -3.40
N ILE A 15 -0.72 -19.32 -2.27
CA ILE A 15 0.07 -18.13 -1.94
C ILE A 15 1.22 -17.94 -2.93
N VAL A 16 2.00 -18.99 -3.17
CA VAL A 16 3.13 -18.95 -4.12
C VAL A 16 2.66 -18.63 -5.54
N ASN A 17 1.55 -19.20 -5.98
CA ASN A 17 0.96 -18.89 -7.29
C ASN A 17 0.46 -17.44 -7.38
N SER A 18 -0.07 -16.88 -6.28
CA SER A 18 -0.45 -15.48 -6.22
C SER A 18 0.78 -14.56 -6.32
N MET A 19 1.84 -14.86 -5.56
CA MET A 19 3.11 -14.13 -5.65
C MET A 19 3.68 -14.15 -7.07
N LYS A 20 3.68 -15.33 -7.71
CA LYS A 20 4.16 -15.49 -9.09
C LYS A 20 3.41 -14.57 -10.06
N LYS A 21 2.08 -14.53 -9.98
CA LYS A 21 1.25 -13.66 -10.84
C LYS A 21 1.59 -12.18 -10.68
N GLU A 22 1.75 -11.73 -9.43
CA GLU A 22 2.11 -10.32 -9.16
C GLU A 22 3.50 -9.96 -9.68
N LEU A 23 4.46 -10.88 -9.58
CA LEU A 23 5.80 -10.69 -10.16
C LEU A 23 5.75 -10.62 -11.69
N GLU A 24 4.96 -11.48 -12.34
CA GLU A 24 4.79 -11.49 -13.80
C GLU A 24 4.20 -10.17 -14.32
N ILE A 25 3.22 -9.57 -13.61
CA ILE A 25 2.64 -8.27 -13.95
C ILE A 25 3.69 -7.15 -13.98
N ASN A 26 4.68 -7.23 -13.09
CA ASN A 26 5.73 -6.23 -12.95
C ASN A 26 7.01 -6.56 -13.71
N GLY A 27 7.05 -7.67 -14.44
CA GLY A 27 8.28 -8.16 -15.07
C GLY A 27 9.41 -8.48 -14.07
N ALA A 28 9.06 -8.69 -12.80
CA ALA A 28 10.01 -8.98 -11.74
C ALA A 28 10.29 -10.49 -11.63
N VAL A 29 11.49 -10.83 -11.18
CA VAL A 29 11.91 -12.23 -10.99
C VAL A 29 12.46 -12.44 -9.59
N VAL A 30 12.19 -13.62 -9.02
CA VAL A 30 12.83 -14.02 -7.76
C VAL A 30 14.22 -14.53 -8.08
N VAL A 31 15.23 -13.83 -7.59
CA VAL A 31 16.65 -14.22 -7.80
C VAL A 31 17.21 -15.02 -6.65
N SER A 32 16.60 -14.92 -5.47
CA SER A 32 16.99 -15.68 -4.28
C SER A 32 15.82 -15.74 -3.30
N GLY A 33 15.83 -16.73 -2.44
CA GLY A 33 14.84 -16.86 -1.38
C GLY A 33 15.26 -17.88 -0.34
N ASP A 34 14.66 -17.78 0.83
CA ASP A 34 14.80 -18.76 1.91
C ASP A 34 13.44 -19.04 2.54
N THR A 35 13.30 -20.26 3.05
CA THR A 35 12.06 -20.68 3.74
C THR A 35 12.42 -21.32 5.07
N LYS A 36 11.86 -20.77 6.15
CA LYS A 36 12.00 -21.30 7.50
C LYS A 36 10.66 -21.81 8.00
N VAL A 37 10.62 -23.04 8.49
CA VAL A 37 9.48 -23.57 9.23
C VAL A 37 9.73 -23.36 10.73
N VAL A 38 8.72 -22.83 11.42
CA VAL A 38 8.76 -22.56 12.86
C VAL A 38 7.63 -23.31 13.56
N PRO A 39 7.77 -23.60 14.88
CA PRO A 39 6.74 -24.31 15.64
C PRO A 39 5.39 -23.59 15.61
N LYS A 40 4.32 -24.35 15.77
CA LYS A 40 2.95 -23.84 15.84
C LYS A 40 2.81 -22.76 16.93
N GLY A 41 2.18 -21.63 16.58
CA GLY A 41 1.99 -20.48 17.46
C GLY A 41 3.16 -19.49 17.47
N SER A 42 4.25 -19.76 16.73
CA SER A 42 5.38 -18.82 16.62
C SER A 42 5.15 -17.72 15.58
N VAL A 43 4.25 -17.93 14.64
CA VAL A 43 3.80 -16.94 13.65
C VAL A 43 2.33 -17.18 13.34
N ASP A 44 1.64 -16.19 12.75
CA ASP A 44 0.26 -16.38 12.27
C ASP A 44 0.30 -16.96 10.85
N LYS A 45 0.43 -18.28 10.77
CA LYS A 45 0.47 -19.11 9.54
C LYS A 45 1.66 -18.85 8.64
N ILE A 46 1.80 -17.63 8.09
CA ILE A 46 2.85 -17.30 7.14
C ILE A 46 3.24 -15.82 7.23
N PHE A 47 4.55 -15.57 7.29
CA PHE A 47 5.12 -14.26 7.09
C PHE A 47 5.98 -14.25 5.83
N ILE A 48 5.73 -13.26 4.98
CA ILE A 48 6.47 -13.04 3.73
C ILE A 48 7.19 -11.72 3.84
N ASN A 49 8.51 -11.77 3.74
CA ASN A 49 9.35 -10.58 3.67
C ASN A 49 10.02 -10.54 2.32
N THR A 50 9.94 -9.42 1.63
CA THR A 50 10.52 -9.21 0.31
C THR A 50 11.51 -8.07 0.32
N THR A 51 12.56 -8.20 -0.50
CA THR A 51 13.51 -7.13 -0.78
C THR A 51 13.61 -7.00 -2.29
N GLY A 52 13.35 -5.82 -2.82
CA GLY A 52 13.48 -5.53 -4.25
C GLY A 52 14.78 -4.82 -4.56
N ILE A 53 15.39 -5.15 -5.70
CA ILE A 53 16.52 -4.42 -6.29
C ILE A 53 16.12 -4.10 -7.72
N GLY A 54 16.29 -2.84 -8.14
CA GLY A 54 15.93 -2.39 -9.47
C GLY A 54 16.82 -1.23 -9.95
N GLU A 55 16.77 -0.95 -11.24
CA GLU A 55 17.43 0.21 -11.82
C GLU A 55 16.59 1.48 -11.63
N ILE A 56 17.26 2.59 -11.33
CA ILE A 56 16.60 3.88 -11.22
C ILE A 56 16.19 4.35 -12.62
N GLN A 57 14.90 4.41 -12.89
CA GLN A 57 14.36 4.84 -14.18
C GLN A 57 14.30 6.36 -14.33
N LYS A 58 14.09 7.09 -13.25
CA LYS A 58 14.06 8.57 -13.22
C LYS A 58 14.77 9.05 -11.96
N ALA A 59 15.87 9.78 -12.14
CA ALA A 59 16.59 10.39 -11.03
C ALA A 59 15.86 11.64 -10.52
N GLY A 60 16.15 12.03 -9.27
CA GLY A 60 15.64 13.28 -8.69
C GLY A 60 14.28 13.19 -8.02
N ILE A 61 13.62 12.04 -8.00
CA ILE A 61 12.39 11.83 -7.22
C ILE A 61 12.79 11.62 -5.76
N SER A 62 12.47 12.60 -4.92
CA SER A 62 12.80 12.58 -3.48
C SER A 62 11.93 13.55 -2.71
N SER A 63 11.47 13.13 -1.54
CA SER A 63 10.74 14.00 -0.62
C SER A 63 11.51 15.26 -0.21
N ASN A 64 12.85 15.23 -0.24
CA ASN A 64 13.66 16.41 0.05
C ASN A 64 13.60 17.50 -1.04
N ASN A 65 13.01 17.20 -2.18
CA ASN A 65 12.90 18.13 -3.31
C ASN A 65 11.52 18.81 -3.38
N ILE A 66 10.62 18.51 -2.48
CA ILE A 66 9.26 19.10 -2.43
C ILE A 66 9.38 20.59 -2.12
N THR A 67 8.61 21.39 -2.86
CA THR A 67 8.53 22.84 -2.74
C THR A 67 7.09 23.30 -2.49
N THR A 68 6.92 24.58 -2.15
CA THR A 68 5.60 25.20 -1.96
C THR A 68 4.79 25.33 -3.26
N GLU A 69 5.38 25.06 -4.40
CA GLU A 69 4.72 25.12 -5.71
C GLU A 69 4.21 23.75 -6.17
N ASP A 70 4.53 22.68 -5.43
CA ASP A 70 4.10 21.34 -5.77
C ASP A 70 2.63 21.11 -5.40
N MET A 71 1.94 20.34 -6.23
CA MET A 71 0.57 19.87 -5.95
C MET A 71 0.61 18.41 -5.50
N ILE A 72 -0.25 18.08 -4.55
CA ILE A 72 -0.45 16.72 -4.06
C ILE A 72 -1.52 16.05 -4.90
N ILE A 73 -1.20 14.87 -5.42
CA ILE A 73 -2.13 14.04 -6.18
C ILE A 73 -2.22 12.68 -5.52
N VAL A 74 -3.43 12.18 -5.36
CA VAL A 74 -3.69 10.82 -4.88
C VAL A 74 -4.22 9.99 -6.04
N SER A 75 -3.62 8.83 -6.27
CA SER A 75 -3.94 8.00 -7.44
C SER A 75 -5.30 7.30 -7.38
N ASN A 76 -5.90 7.18 -6.19
CA ASN A 76 -7.18 6.47 -5.99
C ASN A 76 -7.87 6.93 -4.70
N SER A 77 -9.09 6.41 -4.45
CA SER A 77 -9.79 6.58 -3.17
C SER A 77 -9.01 5.91 -2.04
N ILE A 78 -8.86 6.63 -0.92
CA ILE A 78 -8.04 6.22 0.22
C ILE A 78 -8.80 5.38 1.24
N GLY A 79 -8.06 4.66 2.09
CA GLY A 79 -8.57 3.93 3.27
C GLY A 79 -9.15 2.56 2.98
N LYS A 80 -9.24 2.13 1.72
CA LYS A 80 -9.90 0.86 1.35
C LYS A 80 -9.26 -0.37 1.95
N HIS A 81 -7.92 -0.45 1.95
CA HIS A 81 -7.23 -1.60 2.55
C HIS A 81 -7.51 -1.65 4.05
N GLY A 82 -7.20 -0.57 4.77
CA GLY A 82 -7.38 -0.50 6.21
C GLY A 82 -8.82 -0.81 6.63
N ALA A 83 -9.81 -0.18 6.00
CA ALA A 83 -11.22 -0.41 6.28
C ALA A 83 -11.63 -1.88 6.04
N THR A 84 -11.18 -2.49 4.93
CA THR A 84 -11.46 -3.91 4.63
C THR A 84 -10.86 -4.85 5.68
N ILE A 85 -9.63 -4.59 6.11
CA ILE A 85 -8.95 -5.43 7.11
C ILE A 85 -9.63 -5.29 8.48
N PHE A 86 -9.96 -4.06 8.91
CA PHE A 86 -10.65 -3.85 10.19
C PHE A 86 -12.04 -4.46 10.19
N ALA A 87 -12.84 -4.25 9.14
CA ALA A 87 -14.16 -4.86 9.03
C ALA A 87 -14.08 -6.40 9.12
N SER A 88 -13.11 -7.01 8.44
CA SER A 88 -12.89 -8.46 8.49
C SER A 88 -12.50 -8.96 9.89
N ARG A 89 -11.67 -8.22 10.62
CA ARG A 89 -11.24 -8.59 11.98
C ARG A 89 -12.35 -8.48 13.01
N GLU A 90 -13.18 -7.45 12.89
CA GLU A 90 -14.32 -7.22 13.79
C GLU A 90 -15.57 -8.04 13.39
N GLY A 91 -15.47 -8.86 12.34
CA GLY A 91 -16.60 -9.67 11.87
C GLY A 91 -17.76 -8.84 11.33
N ILE A 92 -17.49 -7.62 10.86
CA ILE A 92 -18.50 -6.74 10.28
C ILE A 92 -18.83 -7.25 8.88
N GLU A 93 -20.07 -7.71 8.71
CA GLU A 93 -20.60 -8.05 7.39
C GLU A 93 -20.87 -6.76 6.61
N LEU A 94 -20.03 -6.51 5.61
CA LEU A 94 -20.23 -5.39 4.70
C LEU A 94 -21.32 -5.76 3.68
N SER A 95 -22.41 -5.01 3.68
CA SER A 95 -23.45 -5.12 2.64
C SER A 95 -22.95 -4.62 1.26
N SER A 96 -21.76 -4.06 1.22
CA SER A 96 -21.10 -3.52 0.03
C SER A 96 -19.99 -4.44 -0.48
N ASN A 97 -19.59 -4.23 -1.73
CA ASN A 97 -18.45 -4.93 -2.36
C ASN A 97 -17.09 -4.28 -2.02
N LEU A 98 -16.94 -3.64 -0.86
CA LEU A 98 -15.65 -3.05 -0.47
C LEU A 98 -14.57 -4.13 -0.45
N LYS A 99 -13.50 -3.85 -1.18
CA LYS A 99 -12.32 -4.71 -1.28
C LYS A 99 -11.08 -3.88 -1.02
N SER A 100 -10.04 -4.56 -0.51
CA SER A 100 -8.71 -3.96 -0.45
C SER A 100 -8.29 -3.43 -1.82
N ASP A 101 -7.59 -2.30 -1.81
CA ASP A 101 -7.01 -1.67 -2.99
C ASP A 101 -5.66 -2.31 -3.42
N CYS A 102 -5.24 -3.42 -2.80
CA CYS A 102 -4.01 -4.12 -3.17
C CYS A 102 -3.87 -4.25 -4.69
N ALA A 103 -2.86 -3.60 -5.23
CA ALA A 103 -2.58 -3.58 -6.67
C ALA A 103 -1.10 -3.30 -6.94
N SER A 104 -0.62 -3.71 -8.11
CA SER A 104 0.68 -3.27 -8.60
C SER A 104 0.63 -1.80 -8.98
N LEU A 105 1.55 -1.00 -8.45
CA LEU A 105 1.66 0.43 -8.73
C LEU A 105 2.56 0.74 -9.93
N TRP A 106 3.49 -0.17 -10.25
CA TRP A 106 4.45 0.05 -11.33
C TRP A 106 3.82 0.43 -12.68
N PRO A 107 2.75 -0.20 -13.17
CA PRO A 107 2.15 0.14 -14.45
C PRO A 107 1.66 1.60 -14.54
N ILE A 108 1.28 2.22 -13.40
CA ILE A 108 0.88 3.63 -13.35
C ILE A 108 2.11 4.51 -13.31
N VAL A 109 3.07 4.20 -12.44
CA VAL A 109 4.32 4.95 -12.31
C VAL A 109 5.10 4.96 -13.61
N GLU A 110 5.19 3.81 -14.29
CA GLU A 110 5.84 3.71 -15.61
C GLU A 110 5.20 4.64 -16.63
N LYS A 111 3.87 4.72 -16.68
CA LYS A 111 3.16 5.66 -17.57
C LYS A 111 3.47 7.12 -17.25
N LEU A 112 3.58 7.48 -15.98
CA LEU A 112 3.93 8.85 -15.58
C LEU A 112 5.34 9.20 -16.07
N ILE A 113 6.29 8.27 -15.94
CA ILE A 113 7.67 8.45 -16.41
C ILE A 113 7.72 8.53 -17.94
N GLN A 114 7.03 7.64 -18.65
CA GLN A 114 6.99 7.61 -20.12
C GLN A 114 6.35 8.86 -20.74
N ASN A 115 5.45 9.52 -20.04
CA ASN A 115 4.81 10.76 -20.48
C ASN A 115 5.53 12.02 -19.96
N ASP A 116 6.72 11.86 -19.43
CA ASP A 116 7.59 12.97 -18.97
C ASP A 116 6.92 13.86 -17.90
N ILE A 117 6.01 13.28 -17.10
CA ILE A 117 5.37 14.00 -16.02
C ILE A 117 6.44 14.39 -14.99
N ASN A 118 6.42 15.66 -14.60
CA ASN A 118 7.31 16.15 -13.55
C ASN A 118 6.86 15.62 -12.19
N ILE A 119 7.63 14.68 -11.63
CA ILE A 119 7.36 14.07 -10.32
C ILE A 119 8.46 14.52 -9.38
N THR A 120 8.09 15.27 -8.35
CA THR A 120 9.03 15.73 -7.32
C THR A 120 9.25 14.64 -6.26
N ALA A 121 8.17 14.04 -5.77
CA ALA A 121 8.19 12.95 -4.80
C ALA A 121 7.12 11.91 -5.15
N LEU A 122 7.33 10.67 -4.73
CA LEU A 122 6.39 9.58 -4.94
C LEU A 122 6.47 8.61 -3.78
N ARG A 123 5.33 8.21 -3.23
CA ARG A 123 5.27 7.25 -2.14
C ARG A 123 3.89 6.58 -2.04
N ASP A 124 3.90 5.29 -1.75
CA ASP A 124 2.72 4.54 -1.34
C ASP A 124 2.24 4.97 0.06
N ALA A 125 0.94 5.07 0.22
CA ALA A 125 0.32 5.50 1.48
C ALA A 125 -0.07 4.30 2.36
N THR A 126 0.89 3.42 2.68
CA THR A 126 0.71 2.20 3.47
C THR A 126 0.51 2.50 4.96
N ARG A 127 1.44 2.16 5.84
CA ARG A 127 1.30 2.36 7.28
C ARG A 127 1.12 3.82 7.66
N GLY A 128 0.06 4.11 8.44
CA GLY A 128 -0.30 5.46 8.85
C GLY A 128 -0.96 6.27 7.75
N GLY A 129 -1.23 5.65 6.60
CA GLY A 129 -1.98 6.22 5.50
C GLY A 129 -1.38 7.48 4.90
N VAL A 130 -2.21 8.24 4.23
CA VAL A 130 -1.86 9.54 3.64
C VAL A 130 -1.36 10.53 4.71
N SER A 131 -1.96 10.49 5.90
CA SER A 131 -1.57 11.36 7.01
C SER A 131 -0.09 11.21 7.35
N ALA A 132 0.42 9.98 7.48
CA ALA A 132 1.83 9.74 7.79
C ALA A 132 2.75 10.25 6.67
N VAL A 133 2.41 9.96 5.42
CA VAL A 133 3.19 10.41 4.25
C VAL A 133 3.30 11.93 4.22
N LEU A 134 2.19 12.64 4.34
CA LEU A 134 2.18 14.11 4.28
C LEU A 134 2.96 14.74 5.45
N ASN A 135 2.84 14.19 6.67
CA ASN A 135 3.61 14.66 7.81
C ASN A 135 5.11 14.42 7.64
N GLU A 136 5.51 13.26 7.11
CA GLU A 136 6.91 12.96 6.82
C GLU A 136 7.46 13.90 5.74
N TRP A 137 6.71 14.14 4.67
CA TRP A 137 7.10 15.05 3.58
C TRP A 137 7.23 16.50 4.07
N ALA A 138 6.23 17.00 4.79
CA ALA A 138 6.27 18.34 5.38
C ALA A 138 7.53 18.56 6.23
N LYS A 139 7.85 17.57 7.07
CA LYS A 139 9.03 17.61 7.95
C LYS A 139 10.35 17.52 7.17
N GLN A 140 10.44 16.66 6.14
CA GLN A 140 11.67 16.45 5.39
C GLN A 140 12.02 17.63 4.49
N SER A 141 11.03 18.31 3.97
CA SER A 141 11.20 19.45 3.05
C SER A 141 11.03 20.82 3.70
N ASP A 142 10.74 20.85 5.00
CA ASP A 142 10.49 22.07 5.78
C ASP A 142 9.38 22.95 5.13
N VAL A 143 8.30 22.31 4.70
CA VAL A 143 7.13 22.97 4.09
C VAL A 143 5.87 22.74 4.91
N CYS A 144 4.89 23.62 4.78
CA CYS A 144 3.53 23.40 5.27
C CYS A 144 2.69 22.77 4.15
N ILE A 145 1.98 21.69 4.48
CA ILE A 145 1.05 21.03 3.56
C ILE A 145 -0.37 21.30 4.05
N GLU A 146 -1.17 21.94 3.21
CA GLU A 146 -2.58 22.19 3.44
C GLU A 146 -3.41 21.30 2.51
N ILE A 147 -4.42 20.61 3.04
CA ILE A 147 -5.36 19.80 2.28
C ILE A 147 -6.80 20.27 2.58
N GLU A 148 -7.64 20.23 1.57
CA GLU A 148 -9.08 20.41 1.74
C GLU A 148 -9.75 19.06 1.92
N GLU A 149 -10.33 18.80 3.08
CA GLU A 149 -10.91 17.50 3.43
C GLU A 149 -11.92 17.00 2.38
N LYS A 150 -12.75 17.90 1.85
CA LYS A 150 -13.75 17.56 0.81
C LYS A 150 -13.16 17.13 -0.53
N GLU A 151 -11.90 17.46 -0.78
CA GLU A 151 -11.19 17.06 -2.02
C GLU A 151 -10.46 15.72 -1.86
N VAL A 152 -10.39 15.19 -0.63
CA VAL A 152 -9.80 13.88 -0.37
C VAL A 152 -10.74 12.78 -0.87
N PRO A 153 -10.31 11.91 -1.80
CA PRO A 153 -11.20 10.91 -2.35
C PRO A 153 -11.41 9.74 -1.37
N ILE A 154 -12.53 9.73 -0.68
CA ILE A 154 -12.95 8.68 0.25
C ILE A 154 -14.31 8.16 -0.20
N CYS A 155 -14.46 6.83 -0.35
CA CYS A 155 -15.76 6.24 -0.69
C CYS A 155 -16.66 6.10 0.54
N ASP A 156 -17.97 6.08 0.32
CA ASP A 156 -18.98 6.03 1.39
C ASP A 156 -18.81 4.83 2.33
N GLU A 157 -18.39 3.69 1.79
CA GLU A 157 -18.15 2.49 2.58
C GLU A 157 -16.99 2.67 3.57
N VAL A 158 -15.93 3.35 3.16
CA VAL A 158 -14.80 3.65 4.05
C VAL A 158 -15.24 4.64 5.12
N ASN A 159 -15.99 5.70 4.74
CA ASN A 159 -16.54 6.64 5.71
C ASN A 159 -17.43 5.94 6.74
N GLY A 160 -18.33 5.06 6.31
CA GLY A 160 -19.21 4.31 7.21
C GLY A 160 -18.44 3.44 8.21
N ILE A 161 -17.35 2.78 7.79
CA ILE A 161 -16.48 2.00 8.67
C ILE A 161 -15.73 2.91 9.65
N CYS A 162 -15.22 4.05 9.17
CA CYS A 162 -14.55 5.03 10.00
C CYS A 162 -15.48 5.59 11.09
N GLU A 163 -16.70 5.95 10.75
CA GLU A 163 -17.71 6.40 11.71
C GLU A 163 -18.06 5.32 12.74
N LEU A 164 -18.22 4.07 12.29
CA LEU A 164 -18.58 2.96 13.17
C LEU A 164 -17.46 2.62 14.17
N LEU A 165 -16.21 2.66 13.73
CA LEU A 165 -15.05 2.23 14.52
C LEU A 165 -14.26 3.38 15.15
N GLY A 166 -14.62 4.64 14.85
CA GLY A 166 -13.93 5.82 15.36
C GLY A 166 -12.54 6.04 14.74
N PHE A 167 -12.39 5.73 13.46
CA PHE A 167 -11.13 5.91 12.74
C PHE A 167 -11.17 7.14 11.82
N GLU A 168 -9.98 7.68 11.55
CA GLU A 168 -9.76 8.71 10.53
C GLU A 168 -9.29 8.05 9.22
N ALA A 169 -10.02 8.27 8.13
CA ALA A 169 -9.73 7.66 6.82
C ALA A 169 -8.32 7.99 6.32
N LEU A 170 -7.82 9.21 6.58
CA LEU A 170 -6.46 9.64 6.25
C LEU A 170 -5.36 8.79 6.90
N SER A 171 -5.66 8.14 8.03
CA SER A 171 -4.71 7.31 8.78
C SER A 171 -4.80 5.83 8.41
N LEU A 172 -5.80 5.44 7.62
CA LEU A 172 -5.96 4.06 7.18
C LEU A 172 -4.95 3.69 6.10
N ALA A 173 -4.43 2.46 6.19
CA ALA A 173 -3.48 1.93 5.22
C ALA A 173 -4.10 1.75 3.84
N ASN A 174 -3.27 1.98 2.82
CA ASN A 174 -3.55 1.74 1.41
C ASN A 174 -2.45 0.83 0.84
N GLU A 175 -2.78 -0.09 -0.03
CA GLU A 175 -1.83 -1.04 -0.63
C GLU A 175 -1.81 -0.96 -2.16
N GLY A 176 -2.65 -0.09 -2.74
CA GLY A 176 -2.74 0.15 -4.17
C GLY A 176 -2.95 1.65 -4.50
N THR A 177 -2.61 2.53 -3.56
CA THR A 177 -2.76 3.99 -3.68
C THR A 177 -1.45 4.68 -3.29
N PHE A 178 -1.04 5.63 -4.06
CA PHE A 178 0.14 6.48 -3.84
C PHE A 178 -0.17 7.94 -4.10
#